data_5c525ba57f654f4013d9bc9131d1feda
#
_entry.id   5c525ba57f654f4013d9bc9131d1feda
#
_cell.length_a   1.000
_cell.length_b   1.000
_cell.length_c   1.000
_cell.angle_alpha   90.00
_cell.angle_beta   90.00
_cell.angle_gamma   90.00
#
_symmetry.space_group_name_H-M   'P 1'
#
loop_
_entity.id
_entity.type
_entity.pdbx_description
1 polymer ?
#
loop_
_entity_poly.entity_id
_entity_poly.type
_entity_poly.pdbx_seq_one_letter_code
_entity_poly.pdbx_strand_id
1 'polypeptide(L)'
;MAREAKRQGVNQFIHISSLGASSKSSSLLLKSKGAGEEAVLDCFPDANIIRPSLIFGNEDTFFNRFAKLSSISPFIPVVGSNTKFQPVYVDDVAKAVTLLVESDQRKRYLELGGDETYTFKELIDMLLSEIKRKRIILKIPFLPARIIA
;
A
#
# COMPACT_ATOMS: atom_id res chain seq x y z
N MET A 1 -7.81 -9.48 -17.33
CA MET A 1 -6.37 -9.81 -17.32
C MET A 1 -6.11 -11.25 -16.88
N ALA A 2 -6.41 -11.73 -15.66
CA ALA A 2 -6.14 -13.10 -15.21
C ALA A 2 -6.72 -14.19 -16.12
N ARG A 3 -8.01 -14.10 -16.51
CA ARG A 3 -8.63 -15.06 -17.46
C ARG A 3 -7.90 -15.15 -18.79
N GLU A 4 -7.45 -14.02 -19.32
CA GLU A 4 -6.73 -13.99 -20.59
C GLU A 4 -5.35 -14.61 -20.47
N ALA A 5 -4.61 -14.27 -19.39
CA ALA A 5 -3.32 -14.91 -19.11
C ALA A 5 -3.46 -16.45 -19.01
N LYS A 6 -4.52 -16.94 -18.33
CA LYS A 6 -4.80 -18.38 -18.26
C LYS A 6 -5.05 -18.98 -19.65
N ARG A 7 -5.84 -18.28 -20.48
CA ARG A 7 -6.14 -18.73 -21.86
C ARG A 7 -4.89 -18.80 -22.72
N GLN A 8 -3.92 -17.90 -22.49
CA GLN A 8 -2.63 -17.86 -23.21
C GLN A 8 -1.59 -18.86 -22.64
N GLY A 9 -1.97 -19.71 -21.70
CA GLY A 9 -1.08 -20.74 -21.16
C GLY A 9 0.00 -20.19 -20.21
N VAL A 10 -0.21 -19.01 -19.62
CA VAL A 10 0.71 -18.48 -18.59
C VAL A 10 0.72 -19.42 -17.39
N ASN A 11 1.89 -19.86 -16.97
CA ASN A 11 2.07 -20.85 -15.90
C ASN A 11 2.20 -20.24 -14.50
N GLN A 12 2.62 -18.97 -14.41
CA GLN A 12 2.81 -18.27 -13.13
C GLN A 12 2.09 -16.93 -13.17
N PHE A 13 1.39 -16.60 -12.08
CA PHE A 13 0.72 -15.32 -11.93
C PHE A 13 1.06 -14.71 -10.57
N ILE A 14 1.56 -13.49 -10.59
CA ILE A 14 1.86 -12.71 -9.39
C ILE A 14 0.93 -11.50 -9.38
N HIS A 15 0.18 -11.34 -8.30
CA HIS A 15 -0.75 -10.24 -8.11
C HIS A 15 -0.33 -9.35 -6.94
N ILE A 16 -0.14 -8.04 -7.21
CA ILE A 16 0.17 -7.06 -6.17
C ILE A 16 -1.14 -6.48 -5.65
N SER A 17 -1.45 -6.82 -4.41
CA SER A 17 -2.61 -6.37 -3.65
C SER A 17 -2.21 -5.31 -2.61
N SER A 18 -2.71 -5.40 -1.40
CA SER A 18 -2.28 -4.56 -0.27
C SER A 18 -2.53 -5.27 1.06
N LEU A 19 -1.75 -4.91 2.06
CA LEU A 19 -1.96 -5.39 3.43
C LEU A 19 -3.39 -5.04 3.89
N GLY A 20 -4.07 -6.01 4.51
CA GLY A 20 -5.44 -5.87 4.97
C GLY A 20 -6.52 -6.01 3.89
N ALA A 21 -6.18 -6.37 2.64
CA ALA A 21 -7.14 -6.64 1.58
C ALA A 21 -8.14 -7.73 1.99
N SER A 22 -9.43 -7.44 1.82
CA SER A 22 -10.52 -8.39 2.14
C SER A 22 -11.80 -7.96 1.42
N SER A 23 -12.46 -8.89 0.74
CA SER A 23 -13.77 -8.63 0.10
C SER A 23 -14.88 -8.25 1.10
N LYS A 24 -14.67 -8.53 2.39
CA LYS A 24 -15.57 -8.17 3.50
C LYS A 24 -15.21 -6.85 4.18
N SER A 25 -14.16 -6.15 3.74
CA SER A 25 -13.74 -4.89 4.35
C SER A 25 -14.80 -3.80 4.21
N SER A 26 -14.93 -2.97 5.24
CA SER A 26 -15.72 -1.73 5.20
C SER A 26 -15.06 -0.62 4.35
N SER A 27 -13.74 -0.70 4.14
CA SER A 27 -13.00 0.19 3.24
C SER A 27 -13.22 -0.23 1.80
N LEU A 28 -13.70 0.66 0.95
CA LEU A 28 -13.91 0.40 -0.47
C LEU A 28 -12.61 -0.03 -1.18
N LEU A 29 -11.48 0.58 -0.83
CA LEU A 29 -10.16 0.22 -1.36
C LEU A 29 -9.81 -1.23 -1.02
N LEU A 30 -9.84 -1.58 0.27
CA LEU A 30 -9.46 -2.92 0.73
C LEU A 30 -10.45 -3.99 0.25
N LYS A 31 -11.73 -3.63 0.15
CA LYS A 31 -12.76 -4.49 -0.43
C LYS A 31 -12.50 -4.78 -1.90
N SER A 32 -12.20 -3.75 -2.69
CA SER A 32 -11.86 -3.90 -4.12
C SER A 32 -10.59 -4.75 -4.31
N LYS A 33 -9.56 -4.53 -3.48
CA LYS A 33 -8.34 -5.34 -3.51
C LYS A 33 -8.63 -6.81 -3.18
N GLY A 34 -9.41 -7.09 -2.13
CA GLY A 34 -9.78 -8.46 -1.75
C GLY A 34 -10.59 -9.17 -2.84
N ALA A 35 -11.57 -8.48 -3.44
CA ALA A 35 -12.32 -9.03 -4.57
C ALA A 35 -11.43 -9.31 -5.79
N GLY A 36 -10.41 -8.47 -6.02
CA GLY A 36 -9.39 -8.69 -7.05
C GLY A 36 -8.55 -9.95 -6.80
N GLU A 37 -8.16 -10.20 -5.56
CA GLU A 37 -7.45 -11.43 -5.17
C GLU A 37 -8.29 -12.68 -5.42
N GLU A 38 -9.56 -12.66 -5.00
CA GLU A 38 -10.49 -13.77 -5.23
C GLU A 38 -10.63 -14.06 -6.73
N ALA A 39 -10.86 -13.04 -7.55
CA ALA A 39 -10.95 -13.19 -9.00
C ALA A 39 -9.68 -13.71 -9.67
N VAL A 40 -8.51 -13.40 -9.12
CA VAL A 40 -7.22 -13.96 -9.59
C VAL A 40 -7.14 -15.42 -9.20
N LEU A 41 -7.44 -15.78 -7.95
CA LEU A 41 -7.35 -17.14 -7.44
C LEU A 41 -8.35 -18.10 -8.10
N ASP A 42 -9.51 -17.60 -8.54
CA ASP A 42 -10.47 -18.38 -9.35
C ASP A 42 -9.86 -18.85 -10.69
N CYS A 43 -8.97 -18.05 -11.26
CA CYS A 43 -8.28 -18.39 -12.51
C CYS A 43 -6.96 -19.12 -12.28
N PHE A 44 -6.21 -18.73 -11.26
CA PHE A 44 -4.90 -19.24 -10.88
C PHE A 44 -4.89 -19.58 -9.39
N PRO A 45 -5.33 -20.80 -8.99
CA PRO A 45 -5.37 -21.21 -7.58
C PRO A 45 -4.02 -21.13 -6.88
N ASP A 46 -2.93 -21.28 -7.63
CA ASP A 46 -1.55 -21.23 -7.16
C ASP A 46 -0.88 -19.87 -7.36
N ALA A 47 -1.64 -18.82 -7.67
CA ALA A 47 -1.09 -17.48 -7.84
C ALA A 47 -0.41 -16.99 -6.55
N ASN A 48 0.68 -16.26 -6.72
CA ASN A 48 1.32 -15.55 -5.63
C ASN A 48 0.63 -14.19 -5.44
N ILE A 49 0.07 -13.97 -4.25
CA ILE A 49 -0.54 -12.70 -3.87
C ILE A 49 0.44 -11.95 -2.97
N ILE A 50 0.94 -10.83 -3.44
CA ILE A 50 1.81 -9.94 -2.65
C ILE A 50 0.95 -8.85 -2.05
N ARG A 51 1.00 -8.72 -0.72
CA ARG A 51 0.29 -7.69 0.05
C ARG A 51 1.31 -6.74 0.69
N PRO A 52 1.80 -5.76 -0.03
CA PRO A 52 2.68 -4.76 0.57
C PRO A 52 1.90 -3.86 1.53
N SER A 53 2.58 -3.36 2.54
CA SER A 53 2.15 -2.22 3.35
C SER A 53 2.25 -0.93 2.52
N LEU A 54 2.42 0.23 3.15
CA LEU A 54 2.63 1.49 2.47
C LEU A 54 3.97 1.45 1.71
N ILE A 55 3.91 1.39 0.38
CA ILE A 55 5.13 1.43 -0.45
C ILE A 55 5.60 2.88 -0.55
N PHE A 56 6.90 3.10 -0.35
CA PHE A 56 7.53 4.39 -0.53
C PHE A 56 8.74 4.32 -1.47
N GLY A 57 9.08 5.45 -2.09
CA GLY A 57 10.18 5.60 -3.04
C GLY A 57 10.13 6.95 -3.74
N ASN A 58 11.04 7.19 -4.67
CA ASN A 58 11.17 8.50 -5.33
C ASN A 58 9.88 8.96 -6.05
N GLU A 59 9.11 8.03 -6.58
CA GLU A 59 7.89 8.30 -7.38
C GLU A 59 6.60 7.97 -6.61
N ASP A 60 6.66 7.75 -5.28
CA ASP A 60 5.47 7.42 -4.51
C ASP A 60 4.48 8.59 -4.50
N THR A 61 3.20 8.24 -4.43
CA THR A 61 2.13 9.24 -4.42
C THR A 61 1.80 9.73 -3.02
N PHE A 62 2.13 8.96 -1.97
CA PHE A 62 1.76 9.26 -0.59
C PHE A 62 2.63 10.40 -0.04
N PHE A 63 3.94 10.20 0.08
CA PHE A 63 4.86 11.20 0.62
C PHE A 63 4.98 12.41 -0.30
N ASN A 64 5.05 12.22 -1.61
CA ASN A 64 5.14 13.30 -2.57
C ASN A 64 3.90 14.21 -2.54
N ARG A 65 2.70 13.68 -2.28
CA ARG A 65 1.48 14.49 -2.08
C ARG A 65 1.61 15.40 -0.86
N PHE A 66 2.10 14.89 0.27
CA PHE A 66 2.29 15.69 1.48
C PHE A 66 3.46 16.67 1.34
N ALA A 67 4.54 16.30 0.67
CA ALA A 67 5.63 17.20 0.33
C ALA A 67 5.13 18.38 -0.52
N LYS A 68 4.32 18.12 -1.53
CA LYS A 68 3.68 19.15 -2.36
C LYS A 68 2.72 20.03 -1.54
N LEU A 69 1.86 19.43 -0.72
CA LEU A 69 0.96 20.18 0.16
C LEU A 69 1.75 21.10 1.10
N SER A 70 2.86 20.61 1.67
CA SER A 70 3.72 21.41 2.56
C SER A 70 4.38 22.60 1.86
N SER A 71 4.42 22.65 0.53
CA SER A 71 4.98 23.78 -0.22
C SER A 71 4.00 24.95 -0.33
N ILE A 72 2.69 24.65 -0.30
CA ILE A 72 1.63 25.63 -0.54
C ILE A 72 0.81 25.99 0.71
N SER A 73 0.87 25.16 1.76
CA SER A 73 0.09 25.35 2.98
C SER A 73 0.97 25.27 4.23
N PRO A 74 0.75 26.15 5.22
CA PRO A 74 1.36 26.03 6.54
C PRO A 74 0.72 24.91 7.39
N PHE A 75 -0.42 24.38 6.98
CA PHE A 75 -1.18 23.35 7.69
C PHE A 75 -1.23 22.06 6.87
N ILE A 76 -1.05 20.93 7.56
CA ILE A 76 -1.17 19.59 6.97
C ILE A 76 -2.29 18.84 7.70
N PRO A 77 -3.44 18.60 7.05
CA PRO A 77 -4.51 17.80 7.63
C PRO A 77 -4.13 16.32 7.61
N VAL A 78 -4.18 15.68 8.77
CA VAL A 78 -3.90 14.24 8.93
C VAL A 78 -5.09 13.57 9.59
N VAL A 79 -5.83 12.79 8.81
CA VAL A 79 -6.96 11.99 9.30
C VAL A 79 -6.43 10.69 9.88
N GLY A 80 -6.84 10.35 11.11
CA GLY A 80 -6.38 9.12 11.76
C GLY A 80 -4.89 9.14 12.09
N SER A 81 -4.39 10.20 12.69
CA SER A 81 -2.98 10.45 12.99
C SER A 81 -2.27 9.32 13.76
N ASN A 82 -3.03 8.49 14.49
CA ASN A 82 -2.52 7.34 15.26
C ASN A 82 -2.59 6.02 14.49
N THR A 83 -3.05 6.02 13.23
CA THR A 83 -3.03 4.82 12.38
C THR A 83 -1.59 4.38 12.18
N LYS A 84 -1.32 3.11 12.41
CA LYS A 84 0.02 2.52 12.26
C LYS A 84 0.24 2.02 10.85
N PHE A 85 1.42 2.27 10.34
CA PHE A 85 1.93 1.80 9.06
C PHE A 85 3.31 1.17 9.25
N GLN A 86 3.63 0.22 8.40
CA GLN A 86 4.95 -0.40 8.33
C GLN A 86 5.51 -0.20 6.92
N PRO A 87 5.99 1.01 6.59
CA PRO A 87 6.36 1.36 5.21
C PRO A 87 7.42 0.41 4.68
N VAL A 88 7.30 0.03 3.41
CA VAL A 88 8.25 -0.84 2.70
C VAL A 88 8.83 -0.09 1.50
N TYR A 89 10.15 -0.21 1.31
CA TYR A 89 10.81 0.45 0.18
C TYR A 89 10.47 -0.26 -1.13
N VAL A 90 10.24 0.52 -2.18
CA VAL A 90 9.79 -0.01 -3.48
C VAL A 90 10.73 -1.04 -4.08
N ASP A 91 12.05 -0.87 -3.91
CA ASP A 91 13.04 -1.83 -4.43
C ASP A 91 12.97 -3.17 -3.70
N ASP A 92 12.61 -3.19 -2.41
CA ASP A 92 12.46 -4.44 -1.66
C ASP A 92 11.20 -5.19 -2.12
N VAL A 93 10.13 -4.47 -2.46
CA VAL A 93 8.96 -5.08 -3.12
C VAL A 93 9.35 -5.63 -4.49
N ALA A 94 10.13 -4.89 -5.29
CA ALA A 94 10.61 -5.33 -6.59
C ALA A 94 11.50 -6.57 -6.48
N LYS A 95 12.43 -6.61 -5.51
CA LYS A 95 13.25 -7.79 -5.23
C LYS A 95 12.40 -9.00 -4.86
N ALA A 96 11.38 -8.83 -4.02
CA ALA A 96 10.47 -9.92 -3.66
C ALA A 96 9.72 -10.47 -4.88
N VAL A 97 9.27 -9.59 -5.80
CA VAL A 97 8.66 -10.01 -7.07
C VAL A 97 9.66 -10.79 -7.93
N THR A 98 10.90 -10.29 -8.08
CA THR A 98 11.95 -10.95 -8.87
C THR A 98 12.25 -12.34 -8.32
N LEU A 99 12.42 -12.48 -7.01
CA LEU A 99 12.65 -13.78 -6.37
C LEU A 99 11.50 -14.77 -6.61
N LEU A 100 10.25 -14.29 -6.61
CA LEU A 100 9.10 -15.14 -6.92
C LEU A 100 9.07 -15.56 -8.39
N VAL A 101 9.49 -14.68 -9.32
CA VAL A 101 9.59 -15.01 -10.76
C VAL A 101 10.67 -16.05 -11.01
N GLU A 102 11.81 -15.93 -10.35
CA GLU A 102 12.97 -16.82 -10.51
C GLU A 102 12.82 -18.16 -9.78
N SER A 103 11.92 -18.24 -8.82
CA SER A 103 11.68 -19.46 -8.02
C SER A 103 10.38 -20.15 -8.43
N ASP A 104 10.39 -21.50 -8.41
CA ASP A 104 9.16 -22.29 -8.55
C ASP A 104 8.31 -22.30 -7.27
N GLN A 105 8.67 -21.49 -6.26
CA GLN A 105 7.92 -21.44 -5.02
C GLN A 105 6.54 -20.83 -5.23
N ARG A 106 5.53 -21.57 -4.83
CA ARG A 106 4.14 -21.15 -4.86
C ARG A 106 3.71 -20.77 -3.45
N LYS A 107 3.63 -19.45 -3.17
CA LYS A 107 3.07 -18.93 -1.93
C LYS A 107 1.79 -18.20 -2.25
N ARG A 108 0.71 -18.59 -1.61
CA ARG A 108 -0.61 -17.98 -1.84
C ARG A 108 -0.66 -16.51 -1.39
N TYR A 109 -0.04 -16.20 -0.24
CA TYR A 109 0.01 -14.84 0.30
C TYR A 109 1.39 -14.52 0.86
N LEU A 110 1.91 -13.35 0.48
CA LEU A 110 3.15 -12.79 0.96
C LEU A 110 2.92 -11.35 1.42
N GLU A 111 2.94 -11.12 2.73
CA GLU A 111 2.81 -9.78 3.30
C GLU A 111 4.20 -9.14 3.42
N LEU A 112 4.34 -7.92 2.89
CA LEU A 112 5.61 -7.19 2.89
C LEU A 112 5.46 -5.89 3.69
N GLY A 113 6.24 -5.77 4.76
CA GLY A 113 6.43 -4.56 5.54
C GLY A 113 7.91 -4.24 5.67
N GLY A 114 8.25 -3.00 6.03
CA GLY A 114 9.59 -2.64 6.43
C GLY A 114 9.90 -3.08 7.87
N ASP A 115 11.07 -2.70 8.37
CA ASP A 115 11.55 -3.17 9.67
C ASP A 115 10.82 -2.53 10.85
N GLU A 116 10.30 -1.31 10.69
CA GLU A 116 9.72 -0.52 11.76
C GLU A 116 8.28 -0.08 11.47
N THR A 117 7.52 0.09 12.56
CA THR A 117 6.14 0.55 12.51
C THR A 117 6.05 1.99 13.02
N TYR A 118 5.40 2.85 12.24
CA TYR A 118 5.20 4.26 12.53
C TYR A 118 3.72 4.63 12.55
N THR A 119 3.35 5.61 13.35
CA THR A 119 2.06 6.28 13.21
C THR A 119 2.05 7.18 11.99
N PHE A 120 0.86 7.50 11.47
CA PHE A 120 0.73 8.44 10.35
C PHE A 120 1.38 9.79 10.67
N LYS A 121 1.20 10.27 11.92
CA LYS A 121 1.84 11.52 12.35
C LYS A 121 3.36 11.44 12.27
N GLU A 122 3.95 10.37 12.79
CA GLU A 122 5.42 10.17 12.76
C GLU A 122 5.95 10.15 11.32
N LEU A 123 5.25 9.50 10.39
CA LEU A 123 5.63 9.51 8.97
C LEU A 123 5.62 10.94 8.37
N ILE A 124 4.63 11.76 8.74
CA ILE A 124 4.58 13.15 8.28
C ILE A 124 5.66 14.01 8.95
N ASP A 125 5.94 13.79 10.25
CA ASP A 125 7.04 14.48 10.94
C ASP A 125 8.39 14.15 10.30
N MET A 126 8.65 12.88 9.99
CA MET A 126 9.87 12.44 9.29
C MET A 126 9.99 13.09 7.91
N LEU A 127 8.91 13.08 7.11
CA LEU A 127 8.88 13.76 5.83
C LEU A 127 9.22 15.25 5.95
N LEU A 128 8.58 15.95 6.90
CA LEU A 128 8.80 17.37 7.11
C LEU A 128 10.24 17.70 7.54
N SER A 129 10.82 16.83 8.37
CA SER A 129 12.21 16.91 8.78
C SER A 129 13.15 16.76 7.59
N GLU A 130 12.93 15.76 6.74
CA GLU A 130 13.75 15.47 5.57
C GLU A 130 13.74 16.62 4.56
N ILE A 131 12.54 17.14 4.25
CA ILE A 131 12.41 18.29 3.33
C ILE A 131 12.70 19.65 4.01
N LYS A 132 13.16 19.66 5.28
CA LYS A 132 13.54 20.84 6.07
C LYS A 132 12.42 21.89 6.14
N ARG A 133 11.18 21.45 6.32
CA ARG A 133 10.01 22.34 6.45
C ARG A 133 9.33 22.18 7.80
N LYS A 134 8.99 23.31 8.42
CA LYS A 134 8.16 23.33 9.64
C LYS A 134 6.71 23.62 9.26
N ARG A 135 5.79 22.70 9.56
CA ARG A 135 4.35 22.82 9.30
C ARG A 135 3.55 22.39 10.51
N ILE A 136 2.33 22.88 10.63
CA ILE A 136 1.39 22.52 11.71
C ILE A 136 0.58 21.33 11.23
N ILE A 137 0.71 20.19 11.92
CA ILE A 137 -0.10 19.01 11.63
C ILE A 137 -1.45 19.16 12.35
N LEU A 138 -2.52 19.24 11.56
CA LEU A 138 -3.89 19.26 12.04
C LEU A 138 -4.42 17.83 12.14
N LYS A 139 -4.55 17.32 13.38
CA LYS A 139 -5.09 15.98 13.62
C LYS A 139 -6.60 16.01 13.44
N ILE A 140 -7.13 15.29 12.46
CA ILE A 140 -8.55 15.18 12.18
C ILE A 140 -9.03 13.79 12.63
N PRO A 141 -10.01 13.69 13.55
CA PRO A 141 -10.63 12.42 13.90
C PRO A 141 -11.38 11.81 12.70
N PHE A 142 -11.56 10.47 12.68
CA PHE A 142 -12.25 9.78 11.58
C PHE A 142 -13.73 10.20 11.40
N LEU A 143 -14.42 10.54 12.49
CA LEU A 143 -15.85 10.87 12.45
C LEU A 143 -16.19 12.06 11.53
N PRO A 144 -15.55 13.24 11.64
CA PRO A 144 -15.82 14.35 10.75
C PRO A 144 -15.31 14.12 9.32
N ALA A 145 -14.28 13.29 9.12
CA ALA A 145 -13.74 13.00 7.80
C ALA A 145 -14.72 12.18 6.92
N ARG A 146 -15.61 11.37 7.51
CA ARG A 146 -16.65 10.62 6.77
C ARG A 146 -17.78 11.50 6.25
N ILE A 147 -17.91 12.75 6.72
CA ILE A 147 -18.94 13.68 6.29
C ILE A 147 -18.46 14.54 5.12
N ILE A 148 -17.14 14.65 4.94
CA ILE A 148 -16.50 15.52 3.94
C ILE A 148 -16.06 14.72 2.69
N ALA A 149 -16.05 13.38 2.75
CA ALA A 149 -15.68 12.49 1.64
C ALA A 149 -16.91 12.04 0.84
#